data_72428fb11f84db03261930b91cf4dc18
#
_entry.id   72428fb11f84db03261930b91cf4dc18
#
_cell.length_a   1.000
_cell.length_b   1.000
_cell.length_c   1.000
_cell.angle_alpha   90.00
_cell.angle_beta   90.00
_cell.angle_gamma   90.00
#
_symmetry.space_group_name_H-M   'P 1'
#
loop_
_entity.id
_entity.type
_entity.pdbx_description
1 polymer ?
#
loop_
_entity_poly.entity_id
_entity_poly.type
_entity_poly.pdbx_seq_one_letter_code
_entity_poly.pdbx_strand_id
1 'polypeptide(L)' 'MIEELDLHGERHADVDRLVENFVLLNKPPMAIICGNSSIMVKLVTDVLERHNIEWERWNYGTIKIL' A
#
# COMPACT_ATOMS: atom_id res chain seq x y z
N MET A 1 7.03 9.51 -13.38
CA MET A 1 5.69 9.06 -13.04
C MET A 1 5.77 8.05 -11.90
N ILE A 2 4.89 8.16 -10.91
CA ILE A 2 4.90 7.29 -9.75
C ILE A 2 3.99 6.08 -10.00
N GLU A 3 4.44 4.89 -9.62
CA GLU A 3 3.61 3.70 -9.73
C GLU A 3 2.56 3.70 -8.63
N GLU A 4 1.36 3.26 -8.96
CA GLU A 4 0.24 3.27 -8.02
C GLU A 4 -0.44 1.91 -7.98
N LEU A 5 -0.83 1.50 -6.77
CA LEU A 5 -1.67 0.33 -6.56
C LEU A 5 -2.97 0.81 -5.93
N ASP A 6 -4.08 0.64 -6.64
CA ASP A 6 -5.39 1.05 -6.14
C ASP A 6 -6.09 -0.17 -5.56
N LEU A 7 -6.31 -0.14 -4.25
CA LEU A 7 -6.96 -1.24 -3.54
C LEU A 7 -8.47 -1.06 -3.39
N HIS A 8 -9.01 -0.02 -4.02
CA HIS A 8 -10.45 0.23 -3.97
C HIS A 8 -11.20 -0.98 -4.55
N GLY A 9 -12.11 -1.53 -3.77
CA GLY A 9 -12.89 -2.68 -4.22
C GLY A 9 -12.22 -4.04 -4.03
N GLU A 10 -10.96 -4.07 -3.60
CA GLU A 10 -10.28 -5.35 -3.35
C GLU A 10 -10.70 -5.93 -2.00
N ARG A 11 -10.72 -7.25 -1.92
CA ARG A 11 -11.06 -7.93 -0.68
C ARG A 11 -9.87 -7.90 0.29
N HIS A 12 -10.17 -7.77 1.58
CA HIS A 12 -9.13 -7.71 2.60
C HIS A 12 -8.21 -8.93 2.57
N ALA A 13 -8.76 -10.10 2.25
CA ALA A 13 -7.97 -11.32 2.18
C ALA A 13 -6.90 -11.29 1.08
N ASP A 14 -7.06 -10.44 0.08
CA ASP A 14 -6.13 -10.35 -1.04
C ASP A 14 -5.08 -9.26 -0.88
N VAL A 15 -5.26 -8.36 0.11
CA VAL A 15 -4.42 -7.17 0.24
C VAL A 15 -2.97 -7.53 0.51
N ASP A 16 -2.73 -8.50 1.39
CA ASP A 16 -1.37 -8.93 1.74
C ASP A 16 -0.60 -9.31 0.47
N ARG A 17 -1.18 -10.18 -0.35
CA ARG A 17 -0.55 -10.65 -1.58
C ARG A 17 -0.38 -9.52 -2.59
N LEU A 18 -1.40 -8.68 -2.75
CA LEU A 18 -1.36 -7.60 -3.74
C LEU A 18 -0.29 -6.56 -3.39
N VAL A 19 -0.19 -6.19 -2.12
CA VAL A 19 0.80 -5.22 -1.69
C VAL A 19 2.20 -5.81 -1.80
N GLU A 20 2.39 -7.05 -1.36
CA GLU A 20 3.70 -7.69 -1.43
C GLU A 20 4.19 -7.76 -2.88
N ASN A 21 3.33 -8.23 -3.80
CA ASN A 21 3.71 -8.29 -5.21
C ASN A 21 4.05 -6.90 -5.76
N PHE A 22 3.25 -5.91 -5.39
CA PHE A 22 3.46 -4.55 -5.90
C PHE A 22 4.82 -4.00 -5.48
N VAL A 23 5.18 -4.14 -4.20
CA VAL A 23 6.44 -3.58 -3.71
C VAL A 23 7.64 -4.36 -4.19
N LEU A 24 7.49 -5.65 -4.48
CA LEU A 24 8.60 -6.45 -5.00
C LEU A 24 8.84 -6.23 -6.49
N LEU A 25 7.80 -5.85 -7.24
CA LEU A 25 7.91 -5.69 -8.69
C LEU A 25 8.19 -4.28 -9.13
N ASN A 26 8.12 -3.31 -8.23
CA ASN A 26 8.32 -1.91 -8.57
C ASN A 26 9.36 -1.28 -7.65
N LYS A 27 9.82 -0.09 -8.02
CA LYS A 27 10.79 0.65 -7.23
C LYS A 27 10.16 1.94 -6.70
N PRO A 28 10.58 2.39 -5.51
CA PRO A 28 10.14 3.69 -5.01
C PRO A 28 10.55 4.82 -5.95
N PRO A 29 9.76 5.89 -6.01
CA PRO A 29 8.58 6.12 -5.22
C PRO A 29 7.35 5.40 -5.75
N MET A 30 6.50 4.95 -4.82
CA MET A 30 5.26 4.26 -5.15
C MET A 30 4.16 4.79 -4.26
N ALA A 31 2.92 4.60 -4.68
CA ALA A 31 1.76 4.99 -3.88
C ALA A 31 0.76 3.85 -3.81
N ILE A 32 0.10 3.70 -2.67
CA ILE A 32 -0.95 2.70 -2.48
C ILE A 32 -2.20 3.43 -2.04
N ILE A 33 -3.25 3.29 -2.81
CA ILE A 33 -4.53 3.96 -2.54
C ILE A 33 -5.40 3.01 -1.72
N CYS A 34 -5.63 3.37 -0.46
CA CYS A 34 -6.41 2.56 0.48
C CYS A 34 -7.86 3.00 0.59
N GLY A 35 -8.17 4.22 0.17
CA GLY A 35 -9.48 4.80 0.39
C GLY A 35 -9.67 5.18 1.85
N ASN A 36 -10.93 5.31 2.26
CA ASN A 36 -11.27 5.75 3.61
C ASN A 36 -11.35 4.64 4.64
N SER A 37 -10.72 3.50 4.36
CA SER A 37 -10.82 2.34 5.24
C SER A 37 -9.63 2.26 6.17
N SER A 38 -9.85 2.43 7.47
CA SER A 38 -8.79 2.26 8.47
C SER A 38 -8.29 0.82 8.50
N ILE A 39 -9.17 -0.14 8.21
CA ILE A 39 -8.77 -1.55 8.14
C ILE A 39 -7.81 -1.75 6.96
N MET A 40 -8.12 -1.18 5.81
CA MET A 40 -7.26 -1.29 4.64
C MET A 40 -5.89 -0.67 4.90
N VAL A 41 -5.87 0.50 5.52
CA VAL A 41 -4.60 1.17 5.85
C VAL A 41 -3.76 0.26 6.76
N LYS A 42 -4.38 -0.34 7.77
CA LYS A 42 -3.66 -1.21 8.69
C LYS A 42 -3.10 -2.44 7.97
N LEU A 43 -3.88 -3.05 7.09
CA LEU A 43 -3.42 -4.23 6.34
C LEU A 43 -2.22 -3.87 5.47
N VAL A 44 -2.27 -2.73 4.82
CA VAL A 44 -1.18 -2.28 3.95
C VAL A 44 0.07 -1.99 4.77
N THR A 45 -0.06 -1.23 5.84
CA THR A 45 1.11 -0.86 6.64
C THR A 45 1.72 -2.06 7.35
N ASP A 46 0.90 -3.05 7.73
CA ASP A 46 1.44 -4.29 8.30
C ASP A 46 2.37 -5.00 7.32
N VAL A 47 2.00 -5.05 6.04
CA VAL A 47 2.86 -5.66 5.02
C VAL A 47 4.15 -4.88 4.87
N LEU A 48 4.04 -3.55 4.78
CA LEU A 48 5.21 -2.70 4.60
C LEU A 48 6.18 -2.83 5.78
N GLU A 49 5.66 -2.90 7.00
CA GLU A 49 6.50 -3.00 8.18
C GLU A 49 7.18 -4.37 8.27
N ARG A 50 6.49 -5.44 7.84
CA ARG A 50 7.11 -6.77 7.80
C ARG A 50 8.32 -6.81 6.87
N HIS A 51 8.31 -6.00 5.82
CA HIS A 51 9.40 -5.94 4.85
C HIS A 51 10.37 -4.80 5.13
N ASN A 52 10.23 -4.12 6.25
CA ASN A 52 11.08 -2.98 6.62
C ASN A 52 11.08 -1.88 5.56
N ILE A 53 9.93 -1.63 4.97
CA ILE A 53 9.77 -0.62 3.93
C ILE A 53 9.29 0.67 4.58
N GLU A 54 9.98 1.77 4.29
CA GLU A 54 9.60 3.08 4.82
C GLU A 54 8.44 3.66 4.03
N TRP A 55 7.50 4.25 4.75
CA TRP A 55 6.29 4.80 4.16
C TRP A 55 5.83 6.00 4.95
N GLU A 56 4.96 6.81 4.34
CA GLU A 56 4.32 7.92 5.04
C GLU A 56 2.89 8.09 4.53
N ARG A 57 2.06 8.72 5.37
CA ARG A 57 0.70 9.08 4.94
C ARG A 57 0.81 10.29 4.03
N TRP A 58 0.45 10.11 2.78
CA TRP A 58 0.61 11.18 1.79
C TRP A 58 -0.58 12.13 1.83
N ASN A 59 -1.75 11.57 1.69
CA ASN A 59 -2.98 12.34 1.82
C ASN A 59 -4.05 11.38 2.34
N TYR A 60 -5.28 11.85 2.30
CA TYR A 60 -6.38 11.07 2.82
C TYR A 60 -6.55 9.80 2.01
N GLY A 61 -6.30 8.68 2.62
CA GLY A 61 -6.49 7.38 1.99
C GLY A 61 -5.35 6.91 1.11
N THR A 62 -4.22 7.61 1.06
CA THR A 62 -3.08 7.20 0.23
C THR A 62 -1.82 7.09 1.08
N ILE A 63 -1.06 6.02 0.85
CA ILE A 63 0.23 5.78 1.49
C ILE A 63 1.30 5.90 0.43
N LYS A 64 2.32 6.70 0.71
CA LYS A 64 3.47 6.85 -0.19
C LYS A 64 4.63 6.01 0.32
N ILE A 65 5.24 5.27 -0.58
CA ILE A 65 6.43 4.48 -0.28
C ILE A 65 7.64 5.27 -0.76
N LEU A 66 8.51 5.54 0.16
CA LEU A 66 9.71 6.35 -0.06
C LEU A 66 10.85 5.51 -0.68
#